data_009b15fecac17c991b62a54e95e970e0
#
_entry.id   009b15fecac17c991b62a54e95e970e0
#
_cell.length_a   1.000
_cell.length_b   1.000
_cell.length_c   1.000
_cell.angle_alpha   90.00
_cell.angle_beta   90.00
_cell.angle_gamma   90.00
#
_symmetry.space_group_name_H-M   'P 1'
#
loop_
_entity.id
_entity.type
_entity.pdbx_description
1 polymer ?
#
loop_
_entity_poly.entity_id
_entity_poly.type
_entity_poly.pdbx_seq_one_letter_code
_entity_poly.pdbx_strand_id
1 'polypeptide(L)'
;TEYGVYVSLNGGLKWVKFSSGLPTISVRDLAIQKRENDLVAATFGRGFYVLDDYSSLRFLSASSLKNNLVFTPRKALQYNPIRSGSTSQGSNTYYAKNPDYGAILTFYLSDEILTKKQMRLKVEKGLEKSNSNIPFPGWKELDDELNEKTPITIIEIYNNENSFIDRFTLPYKKGFNRVSWDLTKKIKTHITSGSSRFYSPSIRVQPGKYSFNVYTVYGGQVNKIGSKFFEVERIRPGILDNPNNDKIEEYVVEVESIFNEYSVVNSKFNKIKETNKSIISLISRTSNYQTYVELY
;
A
#
# COMPACT_ATOMS: atom_id res chain seq x y z
N THR A 1 20.77 -20.73 -15.77
CA THR A 1 20.98 -22.18 -15.76
C THR A 1 19.74 -22.91 -16.29
N GLU A 2 19.81 -24.22 -16.44
CA GLU A 2 18.66 -25.06 -16.85
C GLU A 2 17.56 -25.12 -15.79
N TYR A 3 17.86 -24.79 -14.55
CA TYR A 3 16.95 -24.91 -13.41
C TYR A 3 16.50 -23.57 -12.82
N GLY A 4 16.78 -22.46 -13.51
CA GLY A 4 16.38 -21.14 -13.08
C GLY A 4 17.52 -20.12 -12.95
N VAL A 5 17.27 -19.04 -12.21
CA VAL A 5 18.21 -17.97 -11.91
C VAL A 5 18.77 -18.18 -10.50
N TYR A 6 20.05 -17.91 -10.33
CA TYR A 6 20.74 -17.91 -9.05
C TYR A 6 21.41 -16.58 -8.82
N VAL A 7 21.40 -16.12 -7.59
CA VAL A 7 22.01 -14.86 -7.15
C VAL A 7 23.03 -15.13 -6.05
N SER A 8 24.16 -14.44 -6.12
CA SER A 8 25.13 -14.38 -5.05
C SER A 8 25.22 -12.97 -4.50
N LEU A 9 25.16 -12.82 -3.17
CA LEU A 9 25.30 -11.55 -2.46
C LEU A 9 26.69 -11.36 -1.84
N ASN A 10 27.61 -12.30 -2.07
CA ASN A 10 28.94 -12.33 -1.45
C ASN A 10 30.05 -12.68 -2.46
N GLY A 11 29.92 -12.21 -3.70
CA GLY A 11 30.96 -12.37 -4.71
C GLY A 11 31.13 -13.80 -5.24
N GLY A 12 30.06 -14.61 -5.20
CA GLY A 12 30.10 -15.98 -5.74
C GLY A 12 30.40 -17.07 -4.70
N LEU A 13 30.68 -16.71 -3.45
CA LEU A 13 30.96 -17.71 -2.39
C LEU A 13 29.73 -18.55 -2.01
N LYS A 14 28.53 -17.96 -2.08
CA LYS A 14 27.27 -18.65 -1.85
C LYS A 14 26.24 -18.23 -2.86
N TRP A 15 25.60 -19.22 -3.48
CA TRP A 15 24.54 -18.99 -4.46
C TRP A 15 23.19 -19.41 -3.88
N VAL A 16 22.18 -18.59 -4.11
CA VAL A 16 20.80 -18.84 -3.70
C VAL A 16 19.92 -18.85 -4.93
N LYS A 17 19.05 -19.84 -5.05
CA LYS A 17 18.08 -19.91 -6.13
C LYS A 17 17.08 -18.78 -6.00
N PHE A 18 16.91 -18.02 -7.07
CA PHE A 18 15.91 -16.97 -7.17
C PHE A 18 14.61 -17.54 -7.73
N SER A 19 13.70 -17.95 -6.85
CA SER A 19 12.54 -18.76 -7.23
C SER A 19 11.19 -18.04 -7.04
N SER A 20 11.17 -16.87 -6.41
CA SER A 20 9.91 -16.14 -6.22
C SER A 20 9.36 -15.63 -7.55
N GLY A 21 8.19 -16.11 -7.96
CA GLY A 21 7.56 -15.73 -9.23
C GLY A 21 8.19 -16.34 -10.50
N LEU A 22 9.32 -17.04 -10.38
CA LEU A 22 9.99 -17.71 -11.49
C LEU A 22 9.83 -19.23 -11.35
N PRO A 23 9.22 -19.94 -12.31
CA PRO A 23 9.12 -21.39 -12.28
C PRO A 23 10.49 -22.03 -12.47
N THR A 24 10.60 -23.32 -12.16
CA THR A 24 11.79 -24.09 -12.51
C THR A 24 11.80 -24.30 -14.02
N ILE A 25 12.60 -23.54 -14.71
CA ILE A 25 12.71 -23.52 -16.17
C ILE A 25 14.13 -23.16 -16.59
N SER A 26 14.53 -23.62 -17.77
CA SER A 26 15.80 -23.24 -18.35
C SER A 26 15.83 -21.74 -18.69
N VAL A 27 16.80 -21.02 -18.15
CA VAL A 27 17.05 -19.61 -18.45
C VAL A 27 18.28 -19.54 -19.36
N ARG A 28 18.07 -19.02 -20.57
CA ARG A 28 19.07 -18.98 -21.64
C ARG A 28 19.93 -17.74 -21.56
N ASP A 29 19.31 -16.60 -21.21
CA ASP A 29 20.02 -15.34 -21.15
C ASP A 29 19.48 -14.44 -20.04
N LEU A 30 20.31 -13.50 -19.58
CA LEU A 30 20.00 -12.49 -18.58
C LEU A 30 20.47 -11.13 -19.09
N ALA A 31 19.56 -10.18 -19.15
CA ALA A 31 19.87 -8.80 -19.51
C ALA A 31 19.50 -7.84 -18.38
N ILE A 32 20.29 -6.79 -18.20
CA ILE A 32 20.04 -5.73 -17.22
C ILE A 32 19.65 -4.46 -17.96
N GLN A 33 18.44 -3.99 -17.72
CA GLN A 33 18.02 -2.66 -18.13
C GLN A 33 18.53 -1.65 -17.09
N LYS A 34 19.62 -0.94 -17.41
CA LYS A 34 20.38 -0.13 -16.44
C LYS A 34 19.64 1.10 -15.92
N ARG A 35 18.76 1.71 -16.73
CA ARG A 35 18.05 2.93 -16.37
C ARG A 35 17.07 2.69 -15.20
N GLU A 36 16.32 1.59 -15.27
CA GLU A 36 15.29 1.25 -14.29
C GLU A 36 15.77 0.21 -13.25
N ASN A 37 16.98 -0.35 -13.44
CA ASN A 37 17.52 -1.47 -12.68
C ASN A 37 16.63 -2.73 -12.77
N ASP A 38 16.13 -3.03 -13.96
CA ASP A 38 15.33 -4.23 -14.17
C ASP A 38 16.22 -5.39 -14.63
N LEU A 39 15.93 -6.58 -14.16
CA LEU A 39 16.56 -7.81 -14.59
C LEU A 39 15.58 -8.59 -15.46
N VAL A 40 15.96 -8.82 -16.70
CA VAL A 40 15.19 -9.58 -17.68
C VAL A 40 15.79 -10.97 -17.83
N ALA A 41 14.99 -12.01 -17.66
CA ALA A 41 15.38 -13.40 -17.86
C ALA A 41 14.66 -13.97 -19.08
N ALA A 42 15.44 -14.36 -20.10
CA ALA A 42 14.94 -15.07 -21.27
C ALA A 42 14.86 -16.56 -20.99
N THR A 43 13.67 -17.15 -21.07
CA THR A 43 13.44 -18.56 -20.74
C THR A 43 13.21 -19.40 -21.98
N PHE A 44 13.48 -20.70 -21.85
CA PHE A 44 13.16 -21.63 -22.92
C PHE A 44 11.67 -22.00 -22.89
N GLY A 45 10.95 -21.53 -23.90
CA GLY A 45 9.55 -21.91 -24.14
C GLY A 45 8.49 -21.18 -23.30
N ARG A 46 8.87 -20.24 -22.39
CA ARG A 46 7.91 -19.47 -21.58
C ARG A 46 8.12 -17.95 -21.64
N GLY A 47 8.72 -17.45 -22.70
CA GLY A 47 8.93 -16.02 -22.90
C GLY A 47 9.92 -15.40 -21.92
N PHE A 48 9.65 -14.16 -21.53
CA PHE A 48 10.54 -13.36 -20.69
C PHE A 48 9.92 -13.16 -19.31
N TYR A 49 10.77 -13.16 -18.28
CA TYR A 49 10.43 -12.76 -16.92
C TYR A 49 11.23 -11.50 -16.59
N VAL A 50 10.55 -10.54 -15.96
CA VAL A 50 11.15 -9.27 -15.58
C VAL A 50 11.03 -9.11 -14.06
N LEU A 51 12.17 -8.85 -13.41
CA LEU A 51 12.22 -8.37 -12.04
C LEU A 51 12.42 -6.87 -12.09
N ASP A 52 11.38 -6.13 -11.79
CA ASP A 52 11.42 -4.67 -11.72
C ASP A 52 12.25 -4.22 -10.52
N ASP A 53 13.16 -3.28 -10.75
CA ASP A 53 13.99 -2.63 -9.76
C ASP A 53 14.65 -3.58 -8.75
N TYR A 54 15.70 -4.24 -9.17
CA TYR A 54 16.50 -5.10 -8.30
C TYR A 54 17.51 -4.33 -7.42
N SER A 55 17.51 -2.99 -7.44
CA SER A 55 18.50 -2.16 -6.73
C SER A 55 18.59 -2.48 -5.24
N SER A 56 17.47 -2.81 -4.60
CA SER A 56 17.43 -3.21 -3.19
C SER A 56 18.29 -4.44 -2.89
N LEU A 57 18.46 -5.36 -3.85
CA LEU A 57 19.28 -6.57 -3.66
C LEU A 57 20.77 -6.26 -3.52
N ARG A 58 21.23 -5.13 -4.07
CA ARG A 58 22.64 -4.71 -3.98
C ARG A 58 23.10 -4.35 -2.57
N PHE A 59 22.14 -4.00 -1.69
CA PHE A 59 22.41 -3.62 -0.30
C PHE A 59 22.29 -4.77 0.67
N LEU A 60 22.04 -5.99 0.17
CA LEU A 60 21.85 -7.15 1.01
C LEU A 60 23.16 -7.85 1.31
N SER A 61 23.28 -8.30 2.54
CA SER A 61 24.29 -9.21 3.03
C SER A 61 23.67 -10.17 4.04
N ALA A 62 24.34 -11.25 4.37
CA ALA A 62 23.86 -12.16 5.40
C ALA A 62 23.70 -11.49 6.78
N SER A 63 24.50 -10.47 7.07
CA SER A 63 24.38 -9.67 8.30
C SER A 63 23.25 -8.66 8.24
N SER A 64 23.03 -8.01 7.09
CA SER A 64 21.95 -7.03 6.95
C SER A 64 20.55 -7.64 7.06
N LEU A 65 20.38 -8.88 6.61
CA LEU A 65 19.10 -9.61 6.70
C LEU A 65 18.68 -10.01 8.14
N LYS A 66 19.56 -9.79 9.11
CA LYS A 66 19.19 -9.97 10.55
C LYS A 66 18.46 -8.75 11.12
N ASN A 67 18.45 -7.64 10.42
CA ASN A 67 17.84 -6.40 10.86
C ASN A 67 16.74 -5.95 9.89
N ASN A 68 15.86 -5.11 10.38
CA ASN A 68 14.90 -4.43 9.53
C ASN A 68 15.62 -3.37 8.66
N LEU A 69 15.24 -3.26 7.40
CA LEU A 69 15.89 -2.37 6.43
C LEU A 69 14.86 -1.55 5.66
N VAL A 70 15.23 -0.32 5.36
CA VAL A 70 14.48 0.55 4.44
C VAL A 70 15.42 0.91 3.28
N PHE A 71 14.95 0.68 2.05
CA PHE A 71 15.77 0.91 0.85
C PHE A 71 15.45 2.27 0.24
N THR A 72 16.45 2.88 -0.38
CA THR A 72 16.24 4.12 -1.14
C THR A 72 15.48 3.81 -2.41
N PRO A 73 14.31 4.43 -2.63
CA PRO A 73 13.55 4.26 -3.85
C PRO A 73 14.32 4.87 -5.05
N ARG A 74 14.03 4.36 -6.23
CA ARG A 74 14.40 5.07 -7.46
C ARG A 74 13.59 6.36 -7.57
N LYS A 75 13.95 7.26 -8.49
CA LYS A 75 13.13 8.42 -8.83
C LYS A 75 11.72 7.99 -9.21
N ALA A 76 10.74 8.64 -8.63
CA ALA A 76 9.34 8.42 -8.97
C ALA A 76 8.96 9.31 -10.15
N LEU A 77 8.57 8.70 -11.24
CA LEU A 77 8.22 9.42 -12.46
C LEU A 77 6.73 9.76 -12.46
N GLN A 78 6.43 11.06 -12.59
CA GLN A 78 5.06 11.56 -12.66
C GLN A 78 4.62 11.70 -14.12
N TYR A 79 3.58 10.94 -14.49
CA TYR A 79 2.96 10.95 -15.81
C TYR A 79 1.48 10.58 -15.71
N ASN A 80 0.74 10.71 -16.80
CA ASN A 80 -0.61 10.19 -16.89
C ASN A 80 -0.56 8.75 -17.37
N PRO A 81 -0.82 7.75 -16.50
CA PRO A 81 -0.88 6.37 -16.96
C PRO A 81 -2.03 6.24 -17.96
N ILE A 82 -1.73 5.72 -19.12
CA ILE A 82 -2.76 5.32 -20.09
C ILE A 82 -3.47 4.14 -19.45
N ARG A 83 -4.75 4.30 -19.14
CA ARG A 83 -5.58 3.15 -18.77
C ARG A 83 -5.52 2.22 -19.96
N SER A 84 -5.05 0.98 -19.74
CA SER A 84 -5.14 -0.05 -20.77
C SER A 84 -6.60 -0.10 -21.22
N GLY A 85 -6.83 0.41 -22.43
CA GLY A 85 -8.17 0.53 -22.96
C GLY A 85 -8.78 -0.86 -23.08
N SER A 86 -10.07 -0.90 -23.09
CA SER A 86 -10.92 -2.07 -23.30
C SER A 86 -10.75 -2.77 -24.66
N THR A 87 -9.66 -2.54 -25.36
CA THR A 87 -9.37 -3.25 -26.60
C THR A 87 -8.86 -4.64 -26.27
N SER A 88 -9.79 -5.60 -26.30
CA SER A 88 -9.46 -7.01 -26.25
C SER A 88 -8.55 -7.37 -27.43
N GLN A 89 -7.35 -7.84 -27.13
CA GLN A 89 -6.47 -8.40 -28.14
C GLN A 89 -6.80 -9.88 -28.45
N GLY A 90 -7.93 -10.36 -27.94
CA GLY A 90 -8.38 -11.75 -28.07
C GLY A 90 -8.07 -12.59 -26.83
N SER A 91 -8.79 -13.71 -26.70
CA SER A 91 -8.70 -14.60 -25.53
C SER A 91 -7.36 -15.33 -25.40
N ASN A 92 -6.61 -15.43 -26.49
CA ASN A 92 -5.32 -16.16 -26.52
C ASN A 92 -4.09 -15.25 -26.37
N THR A 93 -4.29 -13.95 -26.11
CA THR A 93 -3.19 -13.02 -25.95
C THR A 93 -2.88 -12.84 -24.46
N TYR A 94 -1.65 -13.16 -24.08
CA TYR A 94 -1.11 -12.88 -22.75
C TYR A 94 -0.32 -11.58 -22.75
N TYR A 95 -0.59 -10.75 -21.77
CA TYR A 95 0.25 -9.59 -21.46
C TYR A 95 0.51 -9.48 -19.95
N ALA A 96 1.71 -9.13 -19.58
CA ALA A 96 2.05 -8.90 -18.19
C ALA A 96 1.52 -7.54 -17.72
N LYS A 97 1.11 -7.45 -16.44
CA LYS A 97 0.74 -6.19 -15.84
C LYS A 97 1.95 -5.26 -15.77
N ASN A 98 1.76 -3.99 -16.10
CA ASN A 98 2.79 -2.97 -15.90
C ASN A 98 3.12 -2.82 -14.41
N PRO A 99 4.35 -2.36 -14.06
CA PRO A 99 4.69 -1.93 -12.71
C PRO A 99 3.67 -0.92 -12.19
N ASP A 100 3.41 -0.94 -10.90
CA ASP A 100 2.48 0.02 -10.29
C ASP A 100 3.01 1.45 -10.46
N TYR A 101 2.10 2.37 -10.80
CA TYR A 101 2.41 3.79 -10.94
C TYR A 101 2.79 4.40 -9.59
N GLY A 102 3.78 5.29 -9.59
CA GLY A 102 4.16 6.09 -8.44
C GLY A 102 5.54 5.79 -7.86
N ALA A 103 5.74 6.13 -6.59
CA ALA A 103 6.97 5.84 -5.87
C ALA A 103 6.92 4.43 -5.29
N ILE A 104 7.81 3.56 -5.75
CA ILE A 104 7.92 2.20 -5.24
C ILE A 104 8.77 2.21 -3.98
N LEU A 105 8.12 2.02 -2.83
CA LEU A 105 8.75 1.99 -1.52
C LEU A 105 9.03 0.55 -1.13
N THR A 106 10.32 0.24 -0.91
CA THR A 106 10.76 -1.12 -0.57
C THR A 106 11.36 -1.13 0.83
N PHE A 107 10.98 -2.11 1.65
CA PHE A 107 11.55 -2.34 2.97
C PHE A 107 11.57 -3.83 3.30
N TYR A 108 12.41 -4.21 4.23
CA TYR A 108 12.58 -5.59 4.68
C TYR A 108 12.36 -5.68 6.19
N LEU A 109 11.55 -6.66 6.62
CA LEU A 109 11.29 -6.97 8.02
C LEU A 109 11.90 -8.33 8.36
N SER A 110 12.81 -8.34 9.33
CA SER A 110 13.59 -9.53 9.69
C SER A 110 12.79 -10.58 10.46
N ASP A 111 11.87 -10.12 11.30
CA ASP A 111 11.20 -10.98 12.25
C ASP A 111 9.80 -11.40 11.78
N GLU A 112 9.36 -12.56 12.24
CA GLU A 112 7.97 -13.00 12.11
C GLU A 112 7.22 -12.61 13.39
N ILE A 113 6.25 -11.70 13.29
CA ILE A 113 5.38 -11.35 14.42
C ILE A 113 4.05 -12.03 14.21
N LEU A 114 3.76 -13.00 15.07
CA LEU A 114 2.52 -13.76 15.05
C LEU A 114 1.56 -13.22 16.11
N THR A 115 0.27 -13.18 15.78
CA THR A 115 -0.78 -12.97 16.78
C THR A 115 -0.92 -14.20 17.68
N LYS A 116 -1.51 -14.02 18.87
CA LYS A 116 -1.82 -15.13 19.81
C LYS A 116 -2.55 -16.25 19.08
N LYS A 117 -3.57 -15.90 18.29
CA LYS A 117 -4.31 -16.87 17.45
C LYS A 117 -3.40 -17.62 16.48
N GLN A 118 -2.51 -16.92 15.77
CA GLN A 118 -1.59 -17.56 14.83
C GLN A 118 -0.59 -18.49 15.54
N MET A 119 -0.11 -18.09 16.72
CA MET A 119 0.77 -18.92 17.54
C MET A 119 0.06 -20.21 17.98
N ARG A 120 -1.16 -20.10 18.50
CA ARG A 120 -1.98 -21.25 18.87
C ARG A 120 -2.21 -22.19 17.69
N LEU A 121 -2.68 -21.68 16.55
CA LEU A 121 -2.91 -22.48 15.35
C LEU A 121 -1.64 -23.17 14.82
N LYS A 122 -0.47 -22.56 15.01
CA LYS A 122 0.82 -23.14 14.64
C LYS A 122 1.17 -24.34 15.54
N VAL A 123 0.89 -24.23 16.85
CA VAL A 123 1.05 -25.31 17.81
C VAL A 123 0.06 -26.45 17.53
N GLU A 124 -1.22 -26.13 17.35
CA GLU A 124 -2.28 -27.10 17.03
C GLU A 124 -1.97 -27.92 15.78
N LYS A 125 -1.50 -27.27 14.70
CA LYS A 125 -1.03 -27.99 13.50
C LYS A 125 0.16 -28.90 13.76
N GLY A 126 1.00 -28.57 14.72
CA GLY A 126 2.10 -29.45 15.15
C GLY A 126 1.57 -30.69 15.86
N LEU A 127 0.63 -30.53 16.78
CA LEU A 127 -0.02 -31.62 17.53
C LEU A 127 -0.83 -32.52 16.60
N GLU A 128 -1.58 -31.94 15.65
CA GLU A 128 -2.31 -32.70 14.63
C GLU A 128 -1.40 -33.61 13.81
N LYS A 129 -0.25 -33.10 13.36
CA LYS A 129 0.74 -33.91 12.61
C LYS A 129 1.35 -35.06 13.43
N SER A 130 1.41 -34.88 14.75
CA SER A 130 1.91 -35.91 15.67
C SER A 130 0.80 -36.84 16.20
N ASN A 131 -0.43 -36.73 15.68
CA ASN A 131 -1.61 -37.43 16.20
C ASN A 131 -1.82 -37.26 17.72
N SER A 132 -1.41 -36.13 18.25
CA SER A 132 -1.59 -35.77 19.66
C SER A 132 -2.91 -35.01 19.87
N ASN A 133 -3.47 -35.16 21.09
CA ASN A 133 -4.70 -34.43 21.42
C ASN A 133 -4.47 -32.92 21.42
N ILE A 134 -5.42 -32.19 20.88
CA ILE A 134 -5.41 -30.71 20.85
C ILE A 134 -6.23 -30.21 22.05
N PRO A 135 -5.60 -29.63 23.09
CA PRO A 135 -6.33 -29.15 24.25
C PRO A 135 -7.15 -27.89 23.90
N PHE A 136 -8.29 -27.76 24.57
CA PHE A 136 -9.07 -26.52 24.48
C PHE A 136 -8.28 -25.38 25.16
N PRO A 137 -8.06 -24.24 24.49
CA PRO A 137 -7.20 -23.17 25.00
C PRO A 137 -7.79 -22.42 26.21
N GLY A 138 -9.11 -22.49 26.42
CA GLY A 138 -9.79 -21.71 27.43
C GLY A 138 -10.47 -20.48 26.87
N TRP A 139 -11.59 -20.09 27.49
CA TRP A 139 -12.40 -18.94 27.04
C TRP A 139 -11.64 -17.61 27.15
N LYS A 140 -10.86 -17.43 28.22
CA LYS A 140 -10.05 -16.23 28.44
C LYS A 140 -9.03 -16.02 27.34
N GLU A 141 -8.33 -17.10 26.94
CA GLU A 141 -7.35 -17.01 25.86
C GLU A 141 -7.99 -16.70 24.51
N LEU A 142 -9.18 -17.25 24.25
CA LEU A 142 -9.94 -16.93 23.04
C LEU A 142 -10.44 -15.47 23.02
N ASP A 143 -10.87 -14.93 24.17
CA ASP A 143 -11.23 -13.52 24.28
C ASP A 143 -10.02 -12.60 24.10
N ASP A 144 -8.87 -12.98 24.66
CA ASP A 144 -7.61 -12.26 24.45
C ASP A 144 -7.19 -12.25 22.97
N GLU A 145 -7.39 -13.38 22.25
CA GLU A 145 -7.14 -13.46 20.81
C GLU A 145 -8.07 -12.55 20.00
N LEU A 146 -9.35 -12.48 20.38
CA LEU A 146 -10.35 -11.62 19.70
C LEU A 146 -10.05 -10.13 19.88
N ASN A 147 -9.54 -9.76 21.05
CA ASN A 147 -9.23 -8.38 21.39
C ASN A 147 -7.82 -7.94 20.98
N GLU A 148 -6.98 -8.88 20.52
CA GLU A 148 -5.63 -8.58 20.07
C GLU A 148 -5.63 -7.79 18.77
N LYS A 149 -4.93 -6.64 18.76
CA LYS A 149 -4.73 -5.87 17.54
C LYS A 149 -3.68 -6.56 16.66
N THR A 150 -4.06 -6.81 15.41
CA THR A 150 -3.13 -7.40 14.42
C THR A 150 -1.93 -6.48 14.20
N PRO A 151 -0.71 -7.05 14.09
CA PRO A 151 0.47 -6.28 13.75
C PRO A 151 0.32 -5.60 12.39
N ILE A 152 0.70 -4.33 12.33
CA ILE A 152 0.64 -3.53 11.09
C ILE A 152 1.96 -2.81 10.83
N THR A 153 2.16 -2.45 9.58
CA THR A 153 3.21 -1.54 9.15
C THR A 153 2.59 -0.23 8.71
N ILE A 154 3.12 0.90 9.18
CA ILE A 154 2.69 2.25 8.81
C ILE A 154 3.78 2.88 7.96
N ILE A 155 3.39 3.49 6.86
CA ILE A 155 4.25 4.30 6.02
C ILE A 155 3.71 5.72 6.01
N GLU A 156 4.59 6.67 6.29
CA GLU A 156 4.29 8.11 6.27
C GLU A 156 5.16 8.79 5.24
N ILE A 157 4.55 9.67 4.46
CA ILE A 157 5.21 10.46 3.41
C ILE A 157 5.28 11.92 3.85
N TYR A 158 6.44 12.53 3.62
CA TYR A 158 6.70 13.93 3.93
C TYR A 158 7.35 14.64 2.74
N ASN A 159 7.09 15.94 2.60
CA ASN A 159 7.79 16.78 1.62
C ASN A 159 9.18 17.22 2.13
N ASN A 160 9.88 18.01 1.34
CA ASN A 160 11.20 18.53 1.68
C ASN A 160 11.23 19.42 2.93
N GLU A 161 10.11 20.05 3.28
CA GLU A 161 9.93 20.89 4.47
C GLU A 161 9.51 20.09 5.70
N ASN A 162 9.53 18.76 5.61
CA ASN A 162 9.05 17.85 6.64
C ASN A 162 7.55 17.99 6.96
N SER A 163 6.78 18.53 6.01
CA SER A 163 5.32 18.59 6.12
C SER A 163 4.71 17.26 5.72
N PHE A 164 3.74 16.79 6.50
CA PHE A 164 3.05 15.53 6.28
C PHE A 164 2.20 15.57 5.01
N ILE A 165 2.35 14.58 4.14
CA ILE A 165 1.64 14.45 2.85
C ILE A 165 0.59 13.34 2.91
N ASP A 166 1.00 12.10 3.23
CA ASP A 166 0.10 10.95 3.23
C ASP A 166 0.55 9.89 4.22
N ARG A 167 -0.38 9.02 4.59
CA ARG A 167 -0.13 7.84 5.43
C ARG A 167 -0.97 6.68 4.94
N PHE A 168 -0.36 5.52 4.88
CA PHE A 168 -1.08 4.27 4.62
C PHE A 168 -0.57 3.14 5.50
N THR A 169 -1.42 2.17 5.74
CA THR A 169 -1.15 1.02 6.59
C THR A 169 -1.19 -0.26 5.78
N LEU A 170 -0.28 -1.16 6.12
CA LEU A 170 -0.16 -2.48 5.52
C LEU A 170 -0.21 -3.53 6.62
N PRO A 171 -0.68 -4.75 6.35
CA PRO A 171 -0.46 -5.87 7.24
C PRO A 171 1.04 -6.08 7.46
N TYR A 172 1.45 -6.40 8.69
CA TYR A 172 2.83 -6.78 8.96
C TYR A 172 3.17 -8.10 8.26
N LYS A 173 4.23 -8.10 7.47
CA LYS A 173 4.69 -9.29 6.76
C LYS A 173 6.21 -9.38 6.80
N LYS A 174 6.73 -10.47 7.36
CA LYS A 174 8.17 -10.78 7.32
C LYS A 174 8.69 -10.84 5.89
N GLY A 175 9.92 -10.39 5.70
CA GLY A 175 10.62 -10.42 4.42
C GLY A 175 10.48 -9.10 3.66
N PHE A 176 10.66 -9.17 2.34
CA PHE A 176 10.54 -8.00 1.47
C PHE A 176 9.09 -7.56 1.32
N ASN A 177 8.89 -6.29 1.54
CA ASN A 177 7.63 -5.60 1.31
C ASN A 177 7.87 -4.49 0.28
N ARG A 178 6.97 -4.41 -0.70
CA ARG A 178 7.02 -3.40 -1.75
C ARG A 178 5.62 -2.82 -1.92
N VAL A 179 5.52 -1.51 -1.90
CA VAL A 179 4.27 -0.80 -2.03
C VAL A 179 4.47 0.44 -2.88
N SER A 180 3.47 0.80 -3.67
CA SER A 180 3.48 2.00 -4.48
C SER A 180 2.67 3.11 -3.83
N TRP A 181 3.25 4.31 -3.73
CA TRP A 181 2.53 5.54 -3.44
C TRP A 181 2.22 6.26 -4.75
N ASP A 182 0.97 6.58 -4.97
CA ASP A 182 0.43 7.10 -6.24
C ASP A 182 0.76 8.58 -6.53
N LEU A 183 1.67 9.19 -5.77
CA LEU A 183 2.09 10.58 -5.88
C LEU A 183 0.94 11.58 -5.68
N THR A 184 0.01 11.24 -4.81
CA THR A 184 -1.10 12.11 -4.47
C THR A 184 -1.11 12.46 -2.99
N LYS A 185 -1.64 13.65 -2.69
CA LYS A 185 -2.01 14.10 -1.35
C LYS A 185 -3.53 14.03 -1.25
N LYS A 186 -4.03 13.36 -0.23
CA LYS A 186 -5.47 13.33 0.06
C LYS A 186 -5.89 14.65 0.69
N ILE A 187 -6.96 15.23 0.18
CA ILE A 187 -7.56 16.43 0.76
C ILE A 187 -8.20 16.06 2.10
N LYS A 188 -7.90 16.83 3.14
CA LYS A 188 -8.50 16.65 4.45
C LYS A 188 -9.99 16.98 4.37
N THR A 189 -10.81 16.04 4.80
CA THR A 189 -12.26 16.20 4.86
C THR A 189 -12.75 15.98 6.29
N HIS A 190 -13.92 16.52 6.62
CA HIS A 190 -14.55 16.30 7.90
C HIS A 190 -14.81 14.82 8.16
N ILE A 191 -14.52 14.38 9.40
CA ILE A 191 -14.78 12.99 9.82
C ILE A 191 -16.30 12.80 9.95
N THR A 192 -16.85 11.89 9.16
CA THR A 192 -18.26 11.49 9.23
C THR A 192 -18.40 10.13 9.90
N SER A 193 -19.40 9.98 10.76
CA SER A 193 -19.79 8.68 11.29
C SER A 193 -20.57 7.91 10.22
N GLY A 194 -20.01 6.81 9.75
CA GLY A 194 -20.61 5.93 8.75
C GLY A 194 -19.75 5.77 7.49
N SER A 195 -20.08 4.78 6.67
CA SER A 195 -19.43 4.55 5.38
C SER A 195 -19.87 5.62 4.39
N SER A 196 -19.30 6.81 4.51
CA SER A 196 -19.46 7.83 3.49
C SER A 196 -18.77 7.32 2.22
N ARG A 197 -19.54 7.11 1.16
CA ARG A 197 -19.03 6.90 -0.20
C ARG A 197 -18.44 8.20 -0.78
N PHE A 198 -18.10 9.16 0.10
CA PHE A 198 -17.46 10.37 -0.36
C PHE A 198 -16.07 10.04 -0.87
N TYR A 199 -15.91 10.22 -2.16
CA TYR A 199 -14.64 10.29 -2.82
C TYR A 199 -13.83 11.39 -2.11
N SER A 200 -12.79 10.99 -1.39
CA SER A 200 -11.83 11.95 -0.86
C SER A 200 -11.00 12.44 -2.06
N PRO A 201 -11.21 13.66 -2.53
CA PRO A 201 -10.46 14.15 -3.66
C PRO A 201 -8.97 14.10 -3.32
N SER A 202 -8.17 13.70 -4.27
CA SER A 202 -6.72 13.68 -4.14
C SER A 202 -6.10 14.59 -5.18
N ILE A 203 -5.06 15.30 -4.78
CA ILE A 203 -4.32 16.21 -5.65
C ILE A 203 -2.92 15.63 -5.85
N ARG A 204 -2.42 15.67 -7.07
CA ARG A 204 -1.06 15.27 -7.37
C ARG A 204 -0.07 16.19 -6.67
N VAL A 205 0.93 15.61 -6.06
CA VAL A 205 2.02 16.36 -5.43
C VAL A 205 2.89 17.03 -6.50
N GLN A 206 3.58 18.10 -6.12
CA GLN A 206 4.52 18.76 -7.00
C GLN A 206 5.81 17.93 -7.18
N PRO A 207 6.51 18.05 -8.32
CA PRO A 207 7.86 17.51 -8.46
C PRO A 207 8.79 18.06 -7.38
N GLY A 208 9.67 17.23 -6.84
CA GLY A 208 10.59 17.65 -5.78
C GLY A 208 11.07 16.49 -4.92
N LYS A 209 11.70 16.82 -3.81
CA LYS A 209 12.24 15.86 -2.86
C LYS A 209 11.20 15.50 -1.80
N TYR A 210 11.09 14.22 -1.54
CA TYR A 210 10.20 13.62 -0.55
C TYR A 210 10.98 12.66 0.34
N SER A 211 10.41 12.37 1.49
CA SER A 211 10.91 11.31 2.37
C SER A 211 9.76 10.41 2.82
N PHE A 212 10.09 9.19 3.16
CA PHE A 212 9.15 8.29 3.81
C PHE A 212 9.74 7.66 5.04
N ASN A 213 8.91 7.46 6.04
CA ASN A 213 9.21 6.76 7.27
C ASN A 213 8.43 5.45 7.31
N VAL A 214 9.07 4.39 7.79
CA VAL A 214 8.44 3.08 8.00
C VAL A 214 8.39 2.79 9.49
N TYR A 215 7.22 2.44 9.99
CA TYR A 215 6.97 2.06 11.38
C TYR A 215 6.30 0.70 11.43
N THR A 216 6.57 -0.07 12.47
CA THR A 216 5.80 -1.27 12.82
C THR A 216 5.03 -1.03 14.11
N VAL A 217 3.80 -1.52 14.17
CA VAL A 217 2.93 -1.38 15.33
C VAL A 217 2.45 -2.77 15.74
N TYR A 218 2.83 -3.17 16.95
CA TYR A 218 2.39 -4.42 17.57
C TYR A 218 2.53 -4.35 19.08
N GLY A 219 1.70 -5.08 19.80
CA GLY A 219 1.72 -5.09 21.27
C GLY A 219 1.54 -3.70 21.92
N GLY A 220 0.84 -2.77 21.23
CA GLY A 220 0.65 -1.39 21.68
C GLY A 220 1.86 -0.48 21.49
N GLN A 221 2.96 -0.98 20.91
CA GLN A 221 4.19 -0.21 20.67
C GLN A 221 4.32 0.18 19.20
N VAL A 222 4.87 1.38 18.97
CA VAL A 222 5.21 1.91 17.65
C VAL A 222 6.72 1.98 17.54
N ASN A 223 7.30 1.20 16.64
CA ASN A 223 8.74 1.13 16.44
C ASN A 223 9.10 1.69 15.05
N LYS A 224 9.95 2.73 15.02
CA LYS A 224 10.48 3.28 13.77
C LYS A 224 11.54 2.34 13.21
N ILE A 225 11.34 1.87 11.97
CA ILE A 225 12.28 1.01 11.25
C ILE A 225 13.36 1.84 10.56
N GLY A 226 12.95 2.93 9.93
CA GLY A 226 13.87 3.82 9.23
C GLY A 226 13.17 4.81 8.34
N SER A 227 13.98 5.62 7.65
CA SER A 227 13.52 6.61 6.68
C SER A 227 14.45 6.67 5.48
N LYS A 228 13.93 7.05 4.32
CA LYS A 228 14.71 7.33 3.12
C LYS A 228 14.12 8.48 2.34
N PHE A 229 14.98 9.18 1.60
CA PHE A 229 14.60 10.23 0.68
C PHE A 229 14.47 9.67 -0.73
N PHE A 230 13.62 10.30 -1.52
CA PHE A 230 13.47 10.02 -2.94
C PHE A 230 13.03 11.30 -3.67
N GLU A 231 13.07 11.27 -4.97
CA GLU A 231 12.72 12.40 -5.82
C GLU A 231 11.52 12.05 -6.70
N VAL A 232 10.60 13.00 -6.82
CA VAL A 232 9.49 12.95 -7.77
C VAL A 232 9.83 13.87 -8.94
N GLU A 233 9.84 13.32 -10.14
CA GLU A 233 10.18 14.04 -11.37
C GLU A 233 9.05 13.91 -12.39
N ARG A 234 8.72 15.00 -13.07
CA ARG A 234 7.75 14.98 -14.17
C ARG A 234 8.47 14.58 -15.46
N ILE A 235 7.97 13.54 -16.14
CA ILE A 235 8.58 13.03 -17.40
C ILE A 235 8.50 14.08 -18.52
N ARG A 236 7.39 14.83 -18.55
CA ARG A 236 7.17 15.85 -19.58
C ARG A 236 6.86 17.18 -18.93
N PRO A 237 7.38 18.30 -19.46
CA PRO A 237 6.94 19.62 -19.03
C PRO A 237 5.43 19.75 -19.22
N GLY A 238 4.81 20.57 -18.38
CA GLY A 238 3.39 20.90 -18.55
C GLY A 238 3.16 21.74 -19.81
N ILE A 239 1.90 21.87 -20.20
CA ILE A 239 1.50 22.75 -21.33
C ILE A 239 1.74 24.22 -20.97
N LEU A 240 1.65 24.55 -19.68
CA LEU A 240 1.92 25.90 -19.18
C LEU A 240 3.41 26.06 -18.90
N ASP A 241 3.99 27.10 -19.46
CA ASP A 241 5.37 27.48 -19.18
C ASP A 241 5.51 27.92 -17.71
N ASN A 242 6.55 27.40 -17.04
CA ASN A 242 6.92 27.76 -15.67
C ASN A 242 5.76 27.79 -14.66
N PRO A 243 5.12 26.68 -14.34
CA PRO A 243 4.14 26.66 -13.28
C PRO A 243 4.81 27.11 -11.97
N ASN A 244 4.32 28.18 -11.36
CA ASN A 244 4.77 28.60 -10.04
C ASN A 244 4.23 27.59 -9.02
N ASN A 245 5.10 26.71 -8.55
CA ASN A 245 4.73 25.63 -7.62
C ASN A 245 4.18 26.19 -6.30
N ASP A 246 4.68 27.35 -5.84
CA ASP A 246 4.25 27.98 -4.58
C ASP A 246 2.78 28.43 -4.70
N LYS A 247 2.43 29.09 -5.83
CA LYS A 247 1.04 29.47 -6.10
C LYS A 247 0.10 28.29 -6.25
N ILE A 248 0.61 27.16 -6.78
CA ILE A 248 -0.19 25.94 -6.87
C ILE A 248 -0.43 25.38 -5.46
N GLU A 249 0.56 25.40 -4.58
CA GLU A 249 0.39 24.95 -3.19
C GLU A 249 -0.55 25.88 -2.40
N GLU A 250 -0.44 27.20 -2.54
CA GLU A 250 -1.40 28.14 -1.96
C GLU A 250 -2.84 27.84 -2.41
N TYR A 251 -3.04 27.66 -3.71
CA TYR A 251 -4.35 27.30 -4.26
C TYR A 251 -4.87 25.96 -3.74
N VAL A 252 -3.98 24.96 -3.58
CA VAL A 252 -4.34 23.66 -2.99
C VAL A 252 -4.82 23.81 -1.56
N VAL A 253 -4.17 24.66 -0.75
CA VAL A 253 -4.58 24.94 0.63
C VAL A 253 -5.96 25.62 0.66
N GLU A 254 -6.21 26.57 -0.23
CA GLU A 254 -7.52 27.20 -0.35
C GLU A 254 -8.61 26.20 -0.72
N VAL A 255 -8.34 25.34 -1.71
CA VAL A 255 -9.25 24.27 -2.11
C VAL A 255 -9.49 23.27 -0.96
N GLU A 256 -8.49 22.92 -0.18
CA GLU A 256 -8.64 22.06 1.00
C GLU A 256 -9.60 22.70 2.03
N SER A 257 -9.49 24.02 2.26
CA SER A 257 -10.37 24.74 3.19
C SER A 257 -11.82 24.68 2.73
N ILE A 258 -12.07 25.00 1.46
CA ILE A 258 -13.41 24.98 0.85
C ILE A 258 -14.02 23.57 0.92
N PHE A 259 -13.25 22.54 0.58
CA PHE A 259 -13.72 21.15 0.68
C PHE A 259 -14.04 20.74 2.11
N ASN A 260 -13.25 21.20 3.08
CA ASN A 260 -13.52 20.89 4.48
C ASN A 260 -14.84 21.54 4.95
N GLU A 261 -15.04 22.83 4.63
CA GLU A 261 -16.29 23.53 4.93
C GLU A 261 -17.50 22.87 4.26
N TYR A 262 -17.39 22.56 2.96
CA TYR A 262 -18.41 21.83 2.23
C TYR A 262 -18.74 20.49 2.88
N SER A 263 -17.73 19.72 3.29
CA SER A 263 -17.94 18.40 3.90
C SER A 263 -18.66 18.49 5.24
N VAL A 264 -18.39 19.55 6.05
CA VAL A 264 -19.09 19.83 7.30
C VAL A 264 -20.56 20.14 7.06
N VAL A 265 -20.85 21.05 6.11
CA VAL A 265 -22.24 21.44 5.77
C VAL A 265 -23.01 20.23 5.24
N ASN A 266 -22.40 19.49 4.31
CA ASN A 266 -23.03 18.31 3.72
C ASN A 266 -23.31 17.21 4.75
N SER A 267 -22.40 17.02 5.70
CA SER A 267 -22.60 16.06 6.82
C SER A 267 -23.80 16.47 7.69
N LYS A 268 -23.92 17.76 8.05
CA LYS A 268 -25.06 18.30 8.79
C LYS A 268 -26.37 18.12 8.01
N PHE A 269 -26.37 18.45 6.73
CA PHE A 269 -27.53 18.30 5.86
C PHE A 269 -28.00 16.85 5.79
N ASN A 270 -27.10 15.90 5.57
CA ASN A 270 -27.43 14.48 5.52
C ASN A 270 -27.98 13.97 6.85
N LYS A 271 -27.44 14.44 7.99
CA LYS A 271 -27.97 14.10 9.31
C LYS A 271 -29.40 14.59 9.49
N ILE A 272 -29.69 15.83 9.10
CA ILE A 272 -31.05 16.40 9.14
C ILE A 272 -31.98 15.60 8.25
N LYS A 273 -31.57 15.29 7.02
CA LYS A 273 -32.34 14.48 6.08
C LYS A 273 -32.69 13.09 6.64
N GLU A 274 -31.73 12.38 7.24
CA GLU A 274 -31.99 11.08 7.85
C GLU A 274 -32.88 11.17 9.10
N THR A 275 -32.70 12.24 9.89
CA THR A 275 -33.60 12.51 11.02
C THR A 275 -35.04 12.75 10.56
N ASN A 276 -35.24 13.58 9.51
CA ASN A 276 -36.55 13.83 8.94
C ASN A 276 -37.19 12.54 8.40
N LYS A 277 -36.46 11.73 7.68
CA LYS A 277 -36.96 10.42 7.23
C LYS A 277 -37.40 9.53 8.40
N SER A 278 -36.64 9.53 9.48
CA SER A 278 -36.97 8.76 10.67
C SER A 278 -38.25 9.28 11.34
N ILE A 279 -38.41 10.61 11.43
CA ILE A 279 -39.63 11.26 11.96
C ILE A 279 -40.85 10.91 11.10
N ILE A 280 -40.73 11.05 9.76
CA ILE A 280 -41.81 10.69 8.83
C ILE A 280 -42.20 9.22 8.99
N SER A 281 -41.19 8.33 9.08
CA SER A 281 -41.46 6.89 9.31
C SER A 281 -42.16 6.61 10.64
N LEU A 282 -41.86 7.36 11.70
CA LEU A 282 -42.52 7.23 12.98
C LEU A 282 -43.97 7.73 12.91
N ILE A 283 -44.18 8.91 12.31
CA ILE A 283 -45.53 9.50 12.14
C ILE A 283 -46.44 8.56 11.32
N SER A 284 -45.93 7.96 10.25
CA SER A 284 -46.70 7.04 9.40
C SER A 284 -47.20 5.78 10.14
N ARG A 285 -46.61 5.46 11.28
CA ARG A 285 -46.99 4.33 12.13
C ARG A 285 -47.98 4.70 13.22
N THR A 286 -48.35 5.98 13.37
CA THR A 286 -49.32 6.45 14.36
C THR A 286 -50.74 6.40 13.82
N SER A 287 -51.73 6.25 14.69
CA SER A 287 -53.14 6.25 14.31
C SER A 287 -53.62 7.61 13.76
N ASN A 288 -52.88 8.68 14.06
CA ASN A 288 -53.26 10.07 13.71
C ASN A 288 -52.36 10.63 12.58
N TYR A 289 -51.79 9.78 11.72
CA TYR A 289 -50.88 10.22 10.67
C TYR A 289 -51.50 11.30 9.75
N GLN A 290 -52.80 11.29 9.54
CA GLN A 290 -53.51 12.28 8.70
C GLN A 290 -53.36 13.72 9.20
N THR A 291 -53.18 13.91 10.51
CA THR A 291 -52.98 15.24 11.12
C THR A 291 -51.59 15.82 10.73
N TYR A 292 -50.70 14.99 10.26
CA TYR A 292 -49.32 15.36 9.94
C TYR A 292 -48.98 15.27 8.44
N VAL A 293 -50.02 15.18 7.58
CA VAL A 293 -49.85 15.04 6.12
C VAL A 293 -49.04 16.20 5.52
N GLU A 294 -49.10 17.40 6.08
CA GLU A 294 -48.33 18.55 5.65
C GLU A 294 -46.78 18.41 5.89
N LEU A 295 -46.37 17.41 6.66
CA LEU A 295 -44.97 17.12 6.92
C LEU A 295 -44.37 16.13 5.93
N TYR A 296 -45.21 15.57 5.03
CA TYR A 296 -44.79 14.71 3.92
C TYR A 296 -44.46 15.53 2.68
#